data_fad45a60922aa273e3b4165c524f6957
#
_entry.id   fad45a60922aa273e3b4165c524f6957
#
_cell.length_a   1.000
_cell.length_b   1.000
_cell.length_c   1.000
_cell.angle_alpha   90.00
_cell.angle_beta   90.00
_cell.angle_gamma   90.00
#
_symmetry.space_group_name_H-M   'P 1'
#
loop_
_entity.id
_entity.type
_entity.pdbx_description
1 polymer ?
#
loop_
_entity_poly.entity_id
_entity_poly.type
_entity_poly.pdbx_seq_one_letter_code
_entity_poly.pdbx_strand_id
1 'polypeptide(L)'
;TPDADAAYWLFKRYANKFAMFDTLRSTPTVATSPLTVVIAPGERVDAIALTKMQAHQASITIDQGATRIYSESINLVDRPTRSWYDYFFQKITLRENEIRFNLPPVSNGVITVTLTHPTADVQIGNLDIGMQEYVGRVQFAPTDDADNYSKITRSVIDGSATLTPSVSVPKTSQTILVDKADVPRIRRLRDRLNAVRAIWCGLDEKSTSPYFQSLLISGIYRRMPINLKHLNHAEISLELEEI
;
A
#
# COMPACT_ATOMS: atom_id res chain seq x y z
N THR A 1 -0.06 30.84 -3.72
CA THR A 1 1.27 31.23 -3.20
C THR A 1 1.10 31.74 -1.79
N PRO A 2 1.97 31.32 -0.84
CA PRO A 2 1.94 31.85 0.51
C PRO A 2 2.17 33.38 0.49
N ASP A 3 1.56 34.06 1.43
CA ASP A 3 1.77 35.50 1.60
C ASP A 3 3.23 35.74 2.04
N ALA A 4 3.98 36.50 1.27
CA ALA A 4 5.40 36.76 1.53
C ALA A 4 5.63 37.60 2.80
N ASP A 5 4.61 38.30 3.26
CA ASP A 5 4.69 39.17 4.44
C ASP A 5 4.31 38.45 5.74
N ALA A 6 3.92 37.15 5.67
CA ALA A 6 3.60 36.38 6.87
C ALA A 6 4.87 36.05 7.67
N ALA A 7 4.90 36.47 8.94
CA ALA A 7 6.01 36.21 9.84
C ALA A 7 6.16 34.70 10.20
N TYR A 8 5.11 33.93 10.02
CA TYR A 8 5.06 32.49 10.37
C TYR A 8 4.35 31.69 9.30
N TRP A 9 4.93 30.52 8.94
CA TRP A 9 4.36 29.55 8.04
C TRP A 9 3.93 28.32 8.81
N LEU A 10 2.65 27.97 8.72
CA LEU A 10 2.14 26.72 9.27
C LEU A 10 1.95 25.72 8.15
N PHE A 11 2.61 24.57 8.21
CA PHE A 11 2.33 23.46 7.32
C PHE A 11 0.91 22.95 7.57
N LYS A 12 0.04 23.00 6.58
CA LYS A 12 -1.35 22.61 6.68
C LYS A 12 -1.60 21.23 6.08
N ARG A 13 -1.09 20.98 4.89
CA ARG A 13 -1.12 19.71 4.17
C ARG A 13 -0.33 19.84 2.87
N TYR A 14 -0.01 18.70 2.26
CA TYR A 14 0.52 18.68 0.90
C TYR A 14 -0.50 19.21 -0.11
N ALA A 15 -0.04 19.83 -1.20
CA ALA A 15 -0.89 20.16 -2.32
C ALA A 15 -1.40 18.86 -2.96
N ASN A 16 -2.62 18.87 -3.54
CA ASN A 16 -3.24 17.69 -4.14
C ASN A 16 -2.29 16.90 -5.06
N LYS A 17 -1.50 17.57 -5.87
CA LYS A 17 -0.52 16.98 -6.79
C LYS A 17 0.57 16.12 -6.09
N PHE A 18 0.90 16.39 -4.83
CA PHE A 18 1.94 15.69 -4.06
C PHE A 18 1.38 14.86 -2.89
N ALA A 19 0.06 14.84 -2.73
CA ALA A 19 -0.56 14.10 -1.65
C ALA A 19 -0.28 12.59 -1.73
N MET A 20 -0.13 12.03 -2.94
CA MET A 20 0.23 10.63 -3.16
C MET A 20 1.63 10.24 -2.65
N PHE A 21 2.46 11.19 -2.30
CA PHE A 21 3.82 10.96 -1.77
C PHE A 21 3.93 11.26 -0.28
N ASP A 22 2.82 11.64 0.37
CA ASP A 22 2.83 11.86 1.81
C ASP A 22 2.74 10.53 2.58
N THR A 23 2.89 10.61 3.89
CA THR A 23 2.75 9.45 4.77
C THR A 23 1.34 9.29 5.32
N LEU A 24 0.40 10.15 4.91
CA LEU A 24 -0.93 10.21 5.46
C LEU A 24 -1.90 9.34 4.65
N ARG A 25 -2.62 8.49 5.34
CA ARG A 25 -3.61 7.60 4.74
C ARG A 25 -4.81 8.31 4.11
N SER A 26 -5.15 9.51 4.59
CA SER A 26 -6.45 10.15 4.32
C SER A 26 -6.41 11.24 3.24
N THR A 27 -5.27 11.47 2.61
CA THR A 27 -5.04 12.57 1.65
C THR A 27 -4.73 12.06 0.25
N PRO A 28 -5.74 11.54 -0.50
CA PRO A 28 -5.47 11.07 -1.85
C PRO A 28 -5.22 12.24 -2.81
N THR A 29 -4.44 11.98 -3.85
CA THR A 29 -4.38 12.81 -5.04
C THR A 29 -5.57 12.49 -5.93
N VAL A 30 -6.35 13.51 -6.29
CA VAL A 30 -7.51 13.38 -7.19
C VAL A 30 -7.28 14.23 -8.43
N ALA A 31 -7.53 13.66 -9.61
CA ALA A 31 -7.41 14.37 -10.88
C ALA A 31 -8.41 13.82 -11.91
N THR A 32 -8.72 14.64 -12.90
CA THR A 32 -9.48 14.16 -14.07
C THR A 32 -8.66 13.12 -14.84
N SER A 33 -9.34 12.09 -15.35
CA SER A 33 -8.71 11.04 -16.16
C SER A 33 -8.18 11.60 -17.50
N PRO A 34 -6.95 11.24 -17.94
CA PRO A 34 -5.96 10.39 -17.27
C PRO A 34 -5.09 11.15 -16.24
N LEU A 35 -4.74 10.50 -15.14
CA LEU A 35 -3.69 10.97 -14.23
C LEU A 35 -2.36 10.33 -14.63
N THR A 36 -1.39 11.15 -15.03
CA THR A 36 -0.04 10.68 -15.37
C THR A 36 0.98 11.26 -14.41
N VAL A 37 1.78 10.38 -13.82
CA VAL A 37 2.85 10.71 -12.88
C VAL A 37 4.17 10.23 -13.46
N VAL A 38 5.16 11.12 -13.54
CA VAL A 38 6.49 10.82 -14.06
C VAL A 38 7.50 11.00 -12.93
N ILE A 39 8.29 9.96 -12.67
CA ILE A 39 9.25 9.90 -11.58
C ILE A 39 10.62 9.50 -12.13
N ALA A 40 11.63 10.27 -11.81
CA ALA A 40 13.02 9.93 -12.04
C ALA A 40 13.70 9.69 -10.69
N PRO A 41 13.78 8.43 -10.22
CA PRO A 41 14.28 8.13 -8.87
C PRO A 41 15.75 8.52 -8.66
N GLY A 42 16.56 8.51 -9.72
CA GLY A 42 18.00 8.76 -9.65
C GLY A 42 18.80 7.60 -9.05
N GLU A 43 18.14 6.57 -8.58
CA GLU A 43 18.71 5.36 -8.02
C GLU A 43 17.98 4.12 -8.52
N ARG A 44 18.55 2.94 -8.26
CA ARG A 44 17.93 1.68 -8.63
C ARG A 44 16.71 1.43 -7.76
N VAL A 45 15.59 1.13 -8.42
CA VAL A 45 14.36 0.64 -7.79
C VAL A 45 13.94 -0.65 -8.46
N ASP A 46 13.35 -1.58 -7.71
CA ASP A 46 12.90 -2.88 -8.20
C ASP A 46 11.47 -3.21 -7.80
N ALA A 47 10.80 -2.30 -7.05
CA ALA A 47 9.40 -2.45 -6.68
C ALA A 47 8.65 -1.13 -6.77
N ILE A 48 7.37 -1.21 -7.14
CA ILE A 48 6.40 -0.11 -7.13
C ILE A 48 5.10 -0.60 -6.51
N ALA A 49 4.55 0.21 -5.62
CA ALA A 49 3.24 -0.04 -5.01
C ALA A 49 2.33 1.16 -5.21
N LEU A 50 1.09 0.87 -5.58
CA LEU A 50 0.00 1.81 -5.77
C LEU A 50 -1.10 1.41 -4.79
N THR A 51 -1.47 2.29 -3.89
CA THR A 51 -2.45 1.98 -2.85
C THR A 51 -3.60 2.97 -2.85
N LYS A 52 -4.79 2.49 -2.47
CA LYS A 52 -6.04 3.24 -2.44
C LYS A 52 -6.37 3.94 -3.75
N MET A 53 -6.25 3.20 -4.83
CA MET A 53 -6.59 3.66 -6.16
C MET A 53 -8.10 3.61 -6.40
N GLN A 54 -8.60 4.62 -7.13
CA GLN A 54 -9.87 4.58 -7.84
C GLN A 54 -9.61 4.81 -9.32
N ALA A 55 -9.33 3.72 -10.03
CA ALA A 55 -9.05 3.73 -11.46
C ALA A 55 -9.50 2.40 -12.07
N HIS A 56 -9.87 2.40 -13.35
CA HIS A 56 -10.18 1.19 -14.10
C HIS A 56 -8.93 0.48 -14.61
N GLN A 57 -7.91 1.25 -14.93
CA GLN A 57 -6.67 0.73 -15.50
C GLN A 57 -5.48 1.52 -14.97
N ALA A 58 -4.40 0.80 -14.65
CA ALA A 58 -3.10 1.37 -14.34
C ALA A 58 -2.10 0.91 -15.41
N SER A 59 -1.30 1.81 -15.92
CA SER A 59 -0.20 1.52 -16.84
C SER A 59 1.10 1.97 -16.20
N ILE A 60 2.09 1.09 -16.18
CA ILE A 60 3.42 1.37 -15.66
C ILE A 60 4.42 1.17 -16.79
N THR A 61 5.18 2.21 -17.10
CA THR A 61 6.25 2.13 -18.08
C THR A 61 7.57 2.63 -17.49
N ILE A 62 8.67 2.02 -17.91
CA ILE A 62 10.02 2.44 -17.52
C ILE A 62 10.81 2.67 -18.79
N ASP A 63 11.25 3.90 -18.97
CA ASP A 63 12.02 4.35 -20.10
C ASP A 63 13.46 4.70 -19.66
N GLN A 64 14.47 4.24 -20.40
CA GLN A 64 15.87 4.63 -20.23
C GLN A 64 16.34 5.40 -21.46
N GLY A 65 16.40 6.72 -21.33
CA GLY A 65 16.61 7.59 -22.47
C GLY A 65 15.48 7.46 -23.50
N ALA A 66 15.81 7.06 -24.73
CA ALA A 66 14.82 6.85 -25.78
C ALA A 66 14.25 5.41 -25.85
N THR A 67 14.76 4.49 -25.02
CA THR A 67 14.37 3.08 -25.07
C THR A 67 13.40 2.73 -23.96
N ARG A 68 12.26 2.14 -24.33
CA ARG A 68 11.31 1.55 -23.36
C ARG A 68 11.79 0.17 -22.94
N ILE A 69 12.05 0.01 -21.63
CA ILE A 69 12.55 -1.23 -21.05
C ILE A 69 11.43 -2.07 -20.46
N TYR A 70 10.42 -1.41 -19.91
CA TYR A 70 9.28 -2.07 -19.28
C TYR A 70 7.99 -1.38 -19.66
N SER A 71 6.96 -2.16 -19.90
CA SER A 71 5.61 -1.65 -20.15
C SER A 71 4.59 -2.71 -19.71
N GLU A 72 3.77 -2.38 -18.75
CA GLU A 72 2.68 -3.23 -18.28
C GLU A 72 1.41 -2.42 -18.14
N SER A 73 0.30 -3.03 -18.52
CA SER A 73 -1.04 -2.48 -18.34
C SER A 73 -1.87 -3.43 -17.47
N ILE A 74 -2.40 -2.90 -16.37
CA ILE A 74 -3.07 -3.63 -15.32
C ILE A 74 -4.54 -3.23 -15.32
N ASN A 75 -5.41 -4.20 -15.51
CA ASN A 75 -6.85 -3.98 -15.34
C ASN A 75 -7.19 -4.08 -13.85
N LEU A 76 -7.75 -3.01 -13.30
CA LEU A 76 -8.13 -2.90 -11.89
C LEU A 76 -9.61 -3.26 -11.64
N VAL A 77 -10.36 -3.53 -12.68
CA VAL A 77 -11.76 -3.94 -12.55
C VAL A 77 -11.83 -5.35 -12.01
N ASP A 78 -12.43 -5.49 -10.85
CA ASP A 78 -12.73 -6.77 -10.24
C ASP A 78 -14.23 -7.05 -10.39
N ARG A 79 -14.53 -8.09 -11.17
CA ARG A 79 -15.91 -8.51 -11.47
C ARG A 79 -16.02 -10.02 -11.36
N PRO A 80 -16.07 -10.57 -10.13
CA PRO A 80 -16.20 -12.00 -9.94
C PRO A 80 -17.61 -12.46 -10.35
N THR A 81 -17.77 -12.88 -11.59
CA THR A 81 -19.05 -13.36 -12.14
C THR A 81 -19.26 -14.82 -11.75
N ARG A 82 -20.17 -15.11 -10.85
CA ARG A 82 -20.52 -16.46 -10.40
C ARG A 82 -21.83 -16.97 -11.01
N SER A 83 -22.69 -16.06 -11.48
CA SER A 83 -24.00 -16.35 -12.04
C SER A 83 -24.36 -15.41 -13.19
N TRP A 84 -25.37 -15.75 -13.98
CA TRP A 84 -25.95 -14.84 -14.99
C TRP A 84 -26.50 -13.57 -14.37
N TYR A 85 -27.03 -13.64 -13.16
CA TYR A 85 -27.50 -12.48 -12.42
C TYR A 85 -26.34 -11.53 -12.09
N ASP A 86 -25.24 -12.07 -11.61
CA ASP A 86 -24.03 -11.25 -11.31
C ASP A 86 -23.50 -10.58 -12.58
N TYR A 87 -23.51 -11.31 -13.70
CA TYR A 87 -23.05 -10.75 -14.97
C TYR A 87 -23.82 -9.49 -15.38
N PHE A 88 -25.14 -9.44 -15.16
CA PHE A 88 -25.96 -8.29 -15.55
C PHE A 88 -26.12 -7.22 -14.48
N PHE A 89 -26.13 -7.59 -13.21
CA PHE A 89 -26.57 -6.71 -12.12
C PHE A 89 -25.53 -6.45 -11.04
N GLN A 90 -24.40 -7.18 -11.03
CA GLN A 90 -23.35 -6.95 -10.04
C GLN A 90 -22.69 -5.57 -10.22
N LYS A 91 -22.51 -4.86 -9.13
CA LYS A 91 -21.74 -3.63 -9.13
C LYS A 91 -20.28 -3.95 -9.46
N ILE A 92 -19.70 -3.13 -10.31
CA ILE A 92 -18.27 -3.18 -10.63
C ILE A 92 -17.51 -2.72 -9.37
N THR A 93 -16.64 -3.59 -8.87
CA THR A 93 -15.68 -3.26 -7.82
C THR A 93 -14.31 -3.00 -8.43
N LEU A 94 -13.55 -2.11 -7.83
CA LEU A 94 -12.21 -1.78 -8.29
C LEU A 94 -11.21 -2.33 -7.27
N ARG A 95 -10.09 -2.85 -7.76
CA ARG A 95 -8.95 -3.17 -6.90
C ARG A 95 -8.26 -1.89 -6.49
N GLU A 96 -8.17 -1.69 -5.20
CA GLU A 96 -7.63 -0.46 -4.64
C GLU A 96 -6.11 -0.48 -4.52
N ASN A 97 -5.53 -1.68 -4.40
CA ASN A 97 -4.10 -1.84 -4.15
C ASN A 97 -3.47 -2.74 -5.21
N GLU A 98 -2.30 -2.33 -5.67
CA GLU A 98 -1.51 -3.06 -6.65
C GLU A 98 -0.03 -2.90 -6.35
N ILE A 99 0.74 -3.98 -6.52
CA ILE A 99 2.19 -3.96 -6.33
C ILE A 99 2.86 -4.71 -7.48
N ARG A 100 4.00 -4.22 -7.90
CA ARG A 100 4.88 -4.90 -8.85
C ARG A 100 6.26 -5.02 -8.25
N PHE A 101 6.73 -6.26 -8.23
CA PHE A 101 8.08 -6.65 -7.84
C PHE A 101 8.92 -6.96 -9.06
N ASN A 102 10.23 -7.04 -8.86
CA ASN A 102 11.20 -7.44 -9.88
C ASN A 102 11.16 -6.54 -11.13
N LEU A 103 10.98 -5.24 -10.93
CA LEU A 103 11.13 -4.28 -12.02
C LEU A 103 12.57 -4.33 -12.57
N PRO A 104 12.76 -4.05 -13.86
CA PRO A 104 14.11 -4.01 -14.46
C PRO A 104 15.03 -3.08 -13.68
N PRO A 105 16.24 -3.52 -13.30
CA PRO A 105 17.16 -2.76 -12.47
C PRO A 105 17.85 -1.63 -13.24
N VAL A 106 17.18 -0.51 -13.36
CA VAL A 106 17.66 0.67 -14.10
C VAL A 106 17.95 1.80 -13.14
N SER A 107 19.19 2.30 -13.13
CA SER A 107 19.59 3.40 -12.24
C SER A 107 19.14 4.78 -12.74
N ASN A 108 19.04 4.98 -14.06
CA ASN A 108 18.65 6.24 -14.69
C ASN A 108 17.32 6.11 -15.45
N GLY A 109 16.44 5.24 -14.99
CA GLY A 109 15.13 5.02 -15.59
C GLY A 109 14.15 6.12 -15.18
N VAL A 110 13.27 6.46 -16.10
CA VAL A 110 12.09 7.29 -15.84
C VAL A 110 10.88 6.38 -15.76
N ILE A 111 10.24 6.36 -14.62
CA ILE A 111 9.02 5.58 -14.35
C ILE A 111 7.84 6.48 -14.65
N THR A 112 6.96 6.05 -15.55
CA THR A 112 5.70 6.73 -15.82
C THR A 112 4.54 5.84 -15.41
N VAL A 113 3.72 6.34 -14.51
CA VAL A 113 2.48 5.69 -14.06
C VAL A 113 1.31 6.47 -14.61
N THR A 114 0.41 5.80 -15.32
CA THR A 114 -0.80 6.41 -15.87
C THR A 114 -2.01 5.65 -15.35
N LEU A 115 -2.90 6.35 -14.69
CA LEU A 115 -4.18 5.83 -14.20
C LEU A 115 -5.32 6.38 -15.05
N THR A 116 -6.25 5.52 -15.45
CA THR A 116 -7.38 5.91 -16.28
C THR A 116 -8.71 5.41 -15.71
N HIS A 117 -9.73 6.24 -15.85
CA HIS A 117 -11.11 5.90 -15.56
C HIS A 117 -12.00 6.43 -16.68
N PRO A 118 -12.98 5.67 -17.22
CA PRO A 118 -13.74 6.08 -18.40
C PRO A 118 -14.70 7.25 -18.16
N THR A 119 -15.22 7.42 -16.95
CA THR A 119 -16.31 8.37 -16.67
C THR A 119 -16.14 9.21 -15.41
N ALA A 120 -15.17 8.86 -14.55
CA ALA A 120 -14.98 9.54 -13.27
C ALA A 120 -13.54 10.05 -13.12
N ASP A 121 -13.35 10.90 -12.12
CA ASP A 121 -12.01 11.29 -11.69
C ASP A 121 -11.22 10.09 -11.17
N VAL A 122 -9.93 10.15 -11.37
CA VAL A 122 -8.98 9.15 -10.89
C VAL A 122 -8.46 9.58 -9.53
N GLN A 123 -8.31 8.62 -8.64
CA GLN A 123 -7.77 8.85 -7.31
C GLN A 123 -6.66 7.86 -7.01
N ILE A 124 -5.63 8.33 -6.30
CA ILE A 124 -4.56 7.50 -5.76
C ILE A 124 -4.21 7.99 -4.36
N GLY A 125 -4.19 7.08 -3.40
CA GLY A 125 -3.79 7.38 -2.02
C GLY A 125 -2.29 7.55 -1.93
N ASN A 126 -1.53 6.47 -2.16
CA ASN A 126 -0.07 6.53 -2.14
C ASN A 126 0.54 5.85 -3.36
N LEU A 127 1.66 6.42 -3.81
CA LEU A 127 2.56 5.86 -4.80
C LEU A 127 3.93 5.70 -4.17
N ASP A 128 4.32 4.47 -3.92
CA ASP A 128 5.58 4.13 -3.28
C ASP A 128 6.48 3.38 -4.27
N ILE A 129 7.74 3.79 -4.33
CA ILE A 129 8.78 3.13 -5.12
C ILE A 129 9.96 2.80 -4.21
N GLY A 130 10.63 1.70 -4.45
CA GLY A 130 11.74 1.32 -3.59
C GLY A 130 12.41 0.02 -3.97
N MET A 131 13.21 -0.48 -3.05
CA MET A 131 13.87 -1.76 -3.16
C MET A 131 13.11 -2.82 -2.38
N GLN A 132 12.93 -3.97 -3.01
CA GLN A 132 12.33 -5.15 -2.43
C GLN A 132 13.31 -5.82 -1.45
N GLU A 133 12.80 -6.18 -0.28
CA GLU A 133 13.53 -6.96 0.71
C GLU A 133 12.72 -8.21 1.10
N TYR A 134 13.26 -9.37 0.83
CA TYR A 134 12.63 -10.63 1.22
C TYR A 134 12.90 -10.94 2.69
N VAL A 135 11.85 -11.06 3.49
CA VAL A 135 11.95 -11.32 4.94
C VAL A 135 11.96 -12.82 5.24
N GLY A 136 11.17 -13.61 4.52
CA GLY A 136 11.03 -15.03 4.76
C GLY A 136 9.70 -15.57 4.24
N ARG A 137 9.35 -16.80 4.62
CA ARG A 137 8.11 -17.46 4.19
C ARG A 137 7.03 -17.26 5.24
N VAL A 138 5.93 -16.65 4.86
CA VAL A 138 4.75 -16.53 5.73
C VAL A 138 4.16 -17.92 5.93
N GLN A 139 3.89 -18.27 7.18
CA GLN A 139 3.21 -19.51 7.53
C GLN A 139 1.71 -19.39 7.31
N PHE A 140 1.04 -20.52 7.27
CA PHE A 140 -0.40 -20.58 7.16
C PHE A 140 -1.11 -19.87 8.34
N ALA A 141 -2.30 -19.34 8.08
CA ALA A 141 -3.14 -18.60 9.03
C ALA A 141 -2.59 -17.23 9.49
N PRO A 142 -2.24 -16.32 8.55
CA PRO A 142 -2.15 -14.91 8.89
C PRO A 142 -3.52 -14.38 9.33
N THR A 143 -3.54 -13.37 10.19
CA THR A 143 -4.79 -12.71 10.60
C THR A 143 -4.85 -11.30 10.03
N ASP A 144 -6.04 -10.95 9.53
CA ASP A 144 -6.40 -9.60 9.14
C ASP A 144 -7.39 -9.06 10.17
N ASP A 145 -7.08 -7.93 10.78
CA ASP A 145 -7.83 -7.31 11.85
C ASP A 145 -7.89 -5.79 11.62
N ALA A 146 -8.74 -5.10 12.35
CA ALA A 146 -8.84 -3.65 12.25
C ALA A 146 -9.30 -3.03 13.58
N ASP A 147 -8.55 -2.04 14.05
CA ASP A 147 -9.00 -1.23 15.19
C ASP A 147 -10.02 -0.18 14.74
N ASN A 148 -11.19 -0.22 15.34
CA ASN A 148 -12.24 0.78 15.11
C ASN A 148 -12.18 1.87 16.17
N TYR A 149 -11.82 3.08 15.77
CA TYR A 149 -11.74 4.24 16.64
C TYR A 149 -13.05 5.03 16.74
N SER A 150 -14.17 4.51 16.22
CA SER A 150 -15.49 5.14 16.36
C SER A 150 -15.92 5.21 17.82
N LYS A 151 -16.49 6.35 18.23
CA LYS A 151 -16.90 6.60 19.59
C LYS A 151 -18.41 6.39 19.75
N ILE A 152 -18.79 5.59 20.74
CA ILE A 152 -20.19 5.44 21.17
C ILE A 152 -20.37 6.19 22.47
N THR A 153 -21.22 7.22 22.50
CA THR A 153 -21.61 7.94 23.70
C THR A 153 -23.04 7.57 24.04
N ARG A 154 -23.26 7.07 25.26
CA ARG A 154 -24.59 6.72 25.75
C ARG A 154 -25.09 7.77 26.71
N SER A 155 -26.32 8.21 26.52
CA SER A 155 -27.03 9.07 27.47
C SER A 155 -27.37 8.27 28.74
N VAL A 156 -27.07 8.86 29.88
CA VAL A 156 -27.37 8.24 31.20
C VAL A 156 -28.87 8.33 31.51
N ILE A 157 -29.60 9.27 30.88
CA ILE A 157 -30.99 9.59 31.21
C ILE A 157 -31.97 8.65 30.50
N ASP A 158 -31.74 8.43 29.18
CA ASP A 158 -32.70 7.71 28.33
C ASP A 158 -32.09 6.47 27.65
N GLY A 159 -30.80 6.21 27.89
CA GLY A 159 -30.08 5.09 27.31
C GLY A 159 -29.80 5.23 25.82
N SER A 160 -30.16 6.34 25.20
CA SER A 160 -29.91 6.58 23.77
C SER A 160 -28.41 6.57 23.47
N ALA A 161 -28.04 6.00 22.32
CA ALA A 161 -26.65 5.91 21.86
C ALA A 161 -26.39 6.85 20.68
N THR A 162 -25.42 7.73 20.82
CA THR A 162 -24.90 8.55 19.72
C THR A 162 -23.62 7.93 19.22
N LEU A 163 -23.59 7.58 17.93
CA LEU A 163 -22.42 7.04 17.25
C LEU A 163 -21.69 8.17 16.53
N THR A 164 -20.43 8.38 16.88
CA THR A 164 -19.52 9.28 16.15
C THR A 164 -18.58 8.41 15.34
N PRO A 165 -18.76 8.34 14.00
CA PRO A 165 -17.89 7.52 13.14
C PRO A 165 -16.47 8.07 13.13
N SER A 166 -15.48 7.19 13.18
CA SER A 166 -14.06 7.48 13.04
C SER A 166 -13.40 6.46 12.11
N VAL A 167 -12.13 6.65 11.85
CA VAL A 167 -11.37 5.81 10.93
C VAL A 167 -11.13 4.43 11.56
N SER A 168 -11.23 3.38 10.75
CA SER A 168 -10.74 2.05 11.08
C SER A 168 -9.31 1.90 10.57
N VAL A 169 -8.40 1.36 11.39
CA VAL A 169 -6.99 1.16 11.06
C VAL A 169 -6.74 -0.33 10.89
N PRO A 170 -6.45 -0.81 9.67
CA PRO A 170 -6.11 -2.20 9.41
C PRO A 170 -4.83 -2.62 10.12
N LYS A 171 -4.84 -3.86 10.59
CA LYS A 171 -3.72 -4.55 11.24
C LYS A 171 -3.59 -5.94 10.70
N THR A 172 -2.37 -6.43 10.55
CA THR A 172 -2.16 -7.85 10.25
C THR A 172 -1.17 -8.45 11.23
N SER A 173 -1.39 -9.71 11.54
CA SER A 173 -0.43 -10.53 12.29
C SER A 173 -0.04 -11.74 11.46
N GLN A 174 1.26 -11.94 11.30
CA GLN A 174 1.82 -12.98 10.45
C GLN A 174 2.98 -13.67 11.17
N THR A 175 3.08 -14.98 11.01
CA THR A 175 4.26 -15.75 11.44
C THR A 175 5.11 -16.05 10.21
N ILE A 176 6.38 -15.67 10.25
CA ILE A 176 7.32 -15.80 9.14
C ILE A 176 8.40 -16.78 9.56
N LEU A 177 8.65 -17.78 8.73
CA LEU A 177 9.77 -18.71 8.90
C LEU A 177 10.98 -18.20 8.13
N VAL A 178 12.12 -18.15 8.81
CA VAL A 178 13.36 -17.59 8.31
C VAL A 178 14.51 -18.57 8.56
N ASP A 179 15.38 -18.72 7.58
CA ASP A 179 16.58 -19.52 7.75
C ASP A 179 17.56 -18.87 8.74
N LYS A 180 18.24 -19.69 9.54
CA LYS A 180 19.19 -19.21 10.55
C LYS A 180 20.25 -18.27 9.99
N ALA A 181 20.70 -18.51 8.76
CA ALA A 181 21.70 -17.68 8.07
C ALA A 181 21.21 -16.25 7.81
N ASP A 182 19.92 -16.06 7.61
CA ASP A 182 19.30 -14.76 7.28
C ASP A 182 18.97 -13.92 8.52
N VAL A 183 18.95 -14.50 9.71
CA VAL A 183 18.60 -13.79 10.96
C VAL A 183 19.38 -12.49 11.17
N PRO A 184 20.72 -12.44 10.96
CA PRO A 184 21.47 -11.19 11.14
C PRO A 184 21.07 -10.09 10.14
N ARG A 185 20.70 -10.47 8.91
CA ARG A 185 20.21 -9.54 7.86
C ARG A 185 18.86 -8.95 8.28
N ILE A 186 17.94 -9.80 8.72
CA ILE A 186 16.59 -9.37 9.13
C ILE A 186 16.64 -8.51 10.40
N ARG A 187 17.54 -8.79 11.33
CA ARG A 187 17.74 -7.93 12.49
C ARG A 187 18.13 -6.51 12.08
N ARG A 188 19.08 -6.37 11.15
CA ARG A 188 19.48 -5.06 10.60
C ARG A 188 18.33 -4.38 9.85
N LEU A 189 17.54 -5.14 9.09
CA LEU A 189 16.36 -4.64 8.41
C LEU A 189 15.34 -4.08 9.41
N ARG A 190 15.02 -4.85 10.47
CA ARG A 190 14.14 -4.40 11.56
C ARG A 190 14.60 -3.08 12.18
N ASP A 191 15.89 -2.99 12.49
CA ASP A 191 16.45 -1.79 13.11
C ASP A 191 16.38 -0.58 12.17
N ARG A 192 16.57 -0.79 10.86
CA ARG A 192 16.43 0.25 9.82
C ARG A 192 14.98 0.70 9.63
N LEU A 193 14.00 -0.19 9.73
CA LEU A 193 12.58 0.09 9.55
C LEU A 193 11.89 0.63 10.81
N ASN A 194 12.64 0.91 11.88
CA ASN A 194 12.07 1.46 13.10
C ASN A 194 11.46 2.84 12.84
N ALA A 195 10.15 2.98 13.06
CA ALA A 195 9.36 4.18 12.77
C ALA A 195 9.42 4.66 11.30
N VAL A 196 9.71 3.76 10.37
CA VAL A 196 9.69 4.03 8.93
C VAL A 196 8.51 3.32 8.31
N ARG A 197 7.70 4.06 7.55
CA ARG A 197 6.62 3.47 6.75
C ARG A 197 7.21 2.62 5.63
N ALA A 198 6.70 1.41 5.48
CA ALA A 198 7.06 0.51 4.41
C ALA A 198 5.79 -0.19 3.86
N ILE A 199 5.90 -0.70 2.65
CA ILE A 199 4.88 -1.57 2.08
C ILE A 199 5.20 -3.01 2.46
N TRP A 200 4.25 -3.66 3.11
CA TRP A 200 4.34 -5.04 3.55
C TRP A 200 3.40 -5.91 2.73
N CYS A 201 3.95 -6.91 2.07
CA CYS A 201 3.18 -7.89 1.32
C CYS A 201 3.38 -9.27 1.95
N GLY A 202 2.31 -9.87 2.46
CA GLY A 202 2.34 -11.17 3.12
C GLY A 202 2.22 -12.36 2.16
N LEU A 203 1.96 -12.13 0.88
CA LEU A 203 1.80 -13.17 -0.13
C LEU A 203 2.65 -12.89 -1.36
N ASP A 204 3.29 -13.94 -1.85
CA ASP A 204 4.00 -13.95 -3.15
C ASP A 204 3.07 -14.39 -4.31
N GLU A 205 1.79 -14.09 -4.18
CA GLU A 205 0.79 -14.40 -5.18
C GLU A 205 0.47 -13.18 -6.02
N LYS A 206 -0.26 -13.42 -7.13
CA LYS A 206 -0.75 -12.33 -7.96
C LYS A 206 -1.75 -11.48 -7.18
N SER A 207 -1.77 -10.20 -7.45
CA SER A 207 -2.71 -9.22 -6.88
C SER A 207 -4.20 -9.56 -7.09
N THR A 208 -4.49 -10.53 -7.95
CA THR A 208 -5.84 -11.10 -8.17
C THR A 208 -6.24 -12.12 -7.10
N SER A 209 -5.33 -12.58 -6.23
CA SER A 209 -5.68 -13.47 -5.12
C SER A 209 -6.57 -12.74 -4.10
N PRO A 210 -7.66 -13.36 -3.61
CA PRO A 210 -8.54 -12.73 -2.63
C PRO A 210 -7.84 -12.31 -1.33
N TYR A 211 -6.82 -13.07 -0.91
CA TYR A 211 -6.06 -12.77 0.32
C TYR A 211 -4.97 -11.72 0.12
N PHE A 212 -4.61 -11.40 -1.13
CA PHE A 212 -3.56 -10.43 -1.42
C PHE A 212 -3.88 -9.05 -0.85
N GLN A 213 -5.11 -8.58 -1.06
CA GLN A 213 -5.55 -7.26 -0.61
C GLN A 213 -5.55 -7.14 0.91
N SER A 214 -5.92 -8.21 1.63
CA SER A 214 -5.93 -8.25 3.09
C SER A 214 -4.52 -8.28 3.71
N LEU A 215 -3.52 -8.78 3.00
CA LEU A 215 -2.16 -8.93 3.51
C LEU A 215 -1.19 -7.89 2.95
N LEU A 216 -1.68 -6.94 2.16
CA LEU A 216 -0.92 -5.79 1.68
C LEU A 216 -1.20 -4.58 2.57
N ILE A 217 -0.22 -4.22 3.39
CA ILE A 217 -0.31 -3.08 4.31
C ILE A 217 0.77 -2.06 4.01
N SER A 218 0.35 -0.80 3.92
CA SER A 218 1.24 0.37 3.92
C SER A 218 1.33 0.94 5.33
N GLY A 219 2.38 0.61 6.05
CA GLY A 219 2.44 0.99 7.46
C GLY A 219 3.76 0.66 8.14
N ILE A 220 3.70 0.58 9.46
CA ILE A 220 4.84 0.26 10.32
C ILE A 220 4.65 -1.11 10.96
N TYR A 221 5.76 -1.73 11.34
CA TYR A 221 5.69 -2.87 12.24
C TYR A 221 5.52 -2.38 13.69
N ARG A 222 4.60 -3.00 14.43
CA ARG A 222 4.41 -2.78 15.88
C ARG A 222 5.31 -3.69 16.69
N ARG A 223 5.38 -4.95 16.27
CA ARG A 223 6.22 -5.97 16.91
C ARG A 223 6.86 -6.85 15.83
N MET A 224 8.12 -7.20 16.06
CA MET A 224 8.87 -8.09 15.19
C MET A 224 9.87 -8.92 16.05
N PRO A 225 9.39 -9.73 17.02
CA PRO A 225 10.24 -10.61 17.80
C PRO A 225 10.77 -11.75 16.92
N ILE A 226 12.04 -12.06 17.08
CA ILE A 226 12.73 -13.17 16.42
C ILE A 226 12.90 -14.30 17.43
N ASN A 227 12.16 -15.37 17.26
CA ASN A 227 12.16 -16.53 18.16
C ASN A 227 13.13 -17.60 17.64
N LEU A 228 14.17 -17.87 18.37
CA LEU A 228 15.23 -18.84 18.03
C LEU A 228 14.92 -20.23 18.62
N LYS A 229 13.73 -20.76 18.34
CA LYS A 229 13.27 -22.04 18.93
C LYS A 229 13.81 -23.27 18.20
N HIS A 230 14.18 -23.14 16.95
CA HIS A 230 14.61 -24.25 16.11
C HIS A 230 16.09 -24.17 15.78
N LEU A 231 16.70 -25.34 15.54
CA LEU A 231 18.14 -25.43 15.27
C LEU A 231 18.55 -24.72 13.95
N ASN A 232 17.71 -24.85 12.92
CA ASN A 232 18.00 -24.38 11.55
C ASN A 232 17.15 -23.21 11.11
N HIS A 233 16.09 -22.88 11.83
CA HIS A 233 15.13 -21.83 11.47
C HIS A 233 14.83 -20.93 12.66
N ALA A 234 14.43 -19.71 12.37
CA ALA A 234 13.85 -18.78 13.32
C ALA A 234 12.41 -18.47 12.91
N GLU A 235 11.55 -18.24 13.89
CA GLU A 235 10.20 -17.76 13.69
C GLU A 235 10.12 -16.26 14.04
N ILE A 236 9.52 -15.48 13.17
CA ILE A 236 9.26 -14.07 13.39
C ILE A 236 7.75 -13.89 13.49
N SER A 237 7.28 -13.37 14.61
CA SER A 237 5.89 -12.93 14.73
C SER A 237 5.82 -11.46 14.36
N LEU A 238 5.28 -11.17 13.18
CA LEU A 238 5.21 -9.81 12.64
C LEU A 238 3.81 -9.24 12.84
N GLU A 239 3.71 -8.16 13.60
CA GLU A 239 2.49 -7.38 13.78
C GLU A 239 2.65 -6.06 13.04
N LEU A 240 1.76 -5.80 12.09
CA LEU A 240 1.75 -4.62 11.22
C LEU A 240 0.54 -3.76 11.53
N GLU A 241 0.70 -2.46 11.37
CA GLU A 241 -0.38 -1.48 11.48
C GLU A 241 -0.26 -0.46 10.35
N GLU A 242 -1.37 -0.20 9.68
CA GLU A 242 -1.46 0.83 8.64
C GLU A 242 -1.40 2.23 9.25
N ILE A 243 -0.72 3.17 8.57
CA ILE A 243 -0.62 4.57 9.00
C ILE A 243 -1.37 5.47 8.03
#